data_334213e172e9c05e83d0be50300d62de
#
_entry.id   334213e172e9c05e83d0be50300d62de
#
_cell.length_a   1.000
_cell.length_b   1.000
_cell.length_c   1.000
_cell.angle_alpha   90.00
_cell.angle_beta   90.00
_cell.angle_gamma   90.00
#
_symmetry.space_group_name_H-M   'P 1'
#
loop_
_entity.id
_entity.type
_entity.pdbx_description
1 polymer ?
#
loop_
_entity_poly.entity_id
_entity_poly.type
_entity_poly.pdbx_seq_one_letter_code
_entity_poly.pdbx_strand_id
1 'polypeptide(L)'
;MHEAVHKRLRGLPSVEELVGGTAAGGLLEKYGRAQLVEAVRVAVEEERAAIMAGAKESEGDTMTARLQSRAGELLESWARPGLCRTLNLSGVVIHTNLGRSRLAESAIRRVAEVAESYSNLEYDLEAGTRGNRETHVERLLTRLTGAESAFVVNNNAGAVLLLLMGLASGKEVVVSRGQLVEIGGSFRLPDIMRAGGVKLIEVGTTNRTHIEDFESAITTDTALLLQVHTSNYRIMGFAEEVGLEELVELGRRRGVPVADDLGSGALLELDVFAGEPTVAASLRSGVDVVCFSGDKLLGGPQAGLLLGRAEILDRLRKHPVARALRLDKMTLAALEATLQLYADPERARREVPTLRLLERTPEETAALAARLQGAIETRWADGFILEVEESIARAGGGSMPLVELPSHAVRVRIPGALVEGGTPGGTARSAGVAGGPGGSAARELPGARFPRLSAAALEAEMRRAPVPVIARVSQDCLHLDVLALDEAEIEEVAESLAWAAGRLTGHGERAASAERDS
;
A
#
# COMPACT_ATOMS: atom_id res chain seq x y z
N MET A 1 -33.62 -38.34 18.62
CA MET A 1 -32.57 -37.36 18.27
C MET A 1 -31.21 -37.71 18.88
N HIS A 2 -31.11 -38.02 20.21
CA HIS A 2 -29.83 -38.38 20.84
C HIS A 2 -29.17 -39.65 20.27
N GLU A 3 -29.89 -40.68 19.92
CA GLU A 3 -29.34 -41.96 19.43
C GLU A 3 -28.72 -41.85 18.04
N ALA A 4 -29.29 -41.03 17.13
CA ALA A 4 -28.74 -40.76 15.81
C ALA A 4 -27.42 -39.93 15.90
N VAL A 5 -27.36 -38.94 16.79
CA VAL A 5 -26.15 -38.17 17.06
C VAL A 5 -25.03 -39.05 17.60
N HIS A 6 -25.34 -39.91 18.60
CA HIS A 6 -24.37 -40.85 19.14
C HIS A 6 -23.85 -41.86 18.12
N LYS A 7 -24.71 -42.33 17.20
CA LYS A 7 -24.27 -43.23 16.11
C LYS A 7 -23.31 -42.57 15.15
N ARG A 8 -23.57 -41.30 14.76
CA ARG A 8 -22.66 -40.51 13.91
C ARG A 8 -21.34 -40.23 14.59
N LEU A 9 -21.32 -39.85 15.87
CA LEU A 9 -20.08 -39.61 16.62
C LEU A 9 -19.21 -40.86 16.74
N ARG A 10 -19.79 -42.05 16.89
CA ARG A 10 -19.06 -43.33 16.90
C ARG A 10 -18.54 -43.71 15.50
N GLY A 11 -19.13 -43.19 14.43
CA GLY A 11 -18.70 -43.39 13.05
C GLY A 11 -17.58 -42.48 12.59
N LEU A 12 -17.08 -41.56 13.43
CA LEU A 12 -15.93 -40.72 13.10
C LEU A 12 -14.68 -41.60 12.98
N PRO A 13 -13.96 -41.56 11.82
CA PRO A 13 -12.73 -42.30 11.64
C PRO A 13 -11.63 -41.78 12.56
N SER A 14 -10.71 -42.67 12.93
CA SER A 14 -9.55 -42.28 13.74
C SER A 14 -8.57 -41.40 12.94
N VAL A 15 -7.79 -40.59 13.64
CA VAL A 15 -6.75 -39.78 13.03
C VAL A 15 -5.74 -40.64 12.25
N GLU A 16 -5.41 -41.83 12.78
CA GLU A 16 -4.49 -42.78 12.15
C GLU A 16 -5.03 -43.30 10.81
N GLU A 17 -6.33 -43.65 10.74
CA GLU A 17 -7.01 -44.08 9.51
C GLU A 17 -7.02 -42.98 8.46
N LEU A 18 -7.29 -41.73 8.86
CA LEU A 18 -7.33 -40.58 7.93
C LEU A 18 -5.93 -40.24 7.38
N VAL A 19 -4.88 -40.34 8.20
CA VAL A 19 -3.49 -40.06 7.81
C VAL A 19 -2.88 -41.21 6.99
N GLY A 20 -3.29 -42.46 7.26
CA GLY A 20 -2.79 -43.65 6.57
C GLY A 20 -3.51 -43.98 5.26
N GLY A 21 -4.60 -43.28 4.92
CA GLY A 21 -5.38 -43.50 3.70
C GLY A 21 -4.62 -43.10 2.43
N THR A 22 -4.91 -43.76 1.32
CA THR A 22 -4.28 -43.51 0.00
C THR A 22 -4.43 -42.06 -0.47
N ALA A 23 -5.56 -41.41 -0.19
CA ALA A 23 -5.79 -40.01 -0.52
C ALA A 23 -4.95 -39.01 0.30
N ALA A 24 -4.41 -39.45 1.46
CA ALA A 24 -3.53 -38.62 2.29
C ALA A 24 -2.08 -38.62 1.81
N GLY A 25 -1.68 -39.50 0.89
CA GLY A 25 -0.29 -39.66 0.45
C GLY A 25 0.31 -38.40 -0.14
N GLY A 26 -0.40 -37.71 -1.03
CA GLY A 26 0.05 -36.43 -1.60
C GLY A 26 0.13 -35.30 -0.58
N LEU A 27 -0.79 -35.24 0.40
CA LEU A 27 -0.75 -34.25 1.48
C LEU A 27 0.42 -34.54 2.45
N LEU A 28 0.70 -35.81 2.70
CA LEU A 28 1.81 -36.25 3.54
C LEU A 28 3.16 -35.85 2.94
N GLU A 29 3.33 -36.06 1.62
CA GLU A 29 4.54 -35.70 0.90
C GLU A 29 4.75 -34.18 0.87
N LYS A 30 3.70 -33.42 0.61
CA LYS A 30 3.74 -31.95 0.47
C LYS A 30 3.92 -31.21 1.80
N TYR A 31 3.24 -31.67 2.86
CA TYR A 31 3.15 -30.90 4.12
C TYR A 31 3.81 -31.60 5.33
N GLY A 32 4.16 -32.87 5.19
CA GLY A 32 4.72 -33.65 6.26
C GLY A 32 3.69 -34.20 7.27
N ARG A 33 4.08 -35.27 8.00
CA ARG A 33 3.17 -36.00 8.89
C ARG A 33 2.63 -35.12 10.05
N ALA A 34 3.45 -34.25 10.62
CA ALA A 34 3.06 -33.46 11.79
C ALA A 34 1.92 -32.49 11.45
N GLN A 35 2.03 -31.76 10.35
CA GLN A 35 0.99 -30.81 9.90
C GLN A 35 -0.28 -31.54 9.45
N LEU A 36 -0.14 -32.67 8.74
CA LEU A 36 -1.29 -33.48 8.32
C LEU A 36 -2.07 -34.02 9.53
N VAL A 37 -1.41 -34.53 10.56
CA VAL A 37 -2.05 -34.98 11.80
C VAL A 37 -2.82 -33.85 12.49
N GLU A 38 -2.23 -32.67 12.53
CA GLU A 38 -2.88 -31.49 13.13
C GLU A 38 -4.10 -31.06 12.34
N ALA A 39 -4.02 -30.96 11.00
CA ALA A 39 -5.13 -30.61 10.15
C ALA A 39 -6.29 -31.63 10.23
N VAL A 40 -5.96 -32.91 10.26
CA VAL A 40 -6.95 -33.99 10.44
C VAL A 40 -7.63 -33.87 11.80
N ARG A 41 -6.92 -33.57 12.87
CA ARG A 41 -7.50 -33.37 14.21
C ARG A 41 -8.49 -32.18 14.20
N VAL A 42 -8.12 -31.07 13.60
CA VAL A 42 -9.02 -29.91 13.47
C VAL A 42 -10.27 -30.28 12.66
N ALA A 43 -10.11 -30.93 11.50
CA ALA A 43 -11.23 -31.33 10.67
C ALA A 43 -12.20 -32.29 11.41
N VAL A 44 -11.68 -33.26 12.16
CA VAL A 44 -12.49 -34.16 12.99
C VAL A 44 -13.22 -33.43 14.09
N GLU A 45 -12.58 -32.46 14.73
CA GLU A 45 -13.23 -31.67 15.81
C GLU A 45 -14.31 -30.73 15.26
N GLU A 46 -14.08 -30.10 14.10
CA GLU A 46 -15.11 -29.32 13.39
C GLU A 46 -16.33 -30.19 13.03
N GLU A 47 -16.12 -31.40 12.46
CA GLU A 47 -17.22 -32.33 12.14
C GLU A 47 -17.93 -32.81 13.41
N ARG A 48 -17.21 -33.08 14.48
CA ARG A 48 -17.79 -33.45 15.78
C ARG A 48 -18.70 -32.32 16.31
N ALA A 49 -18.24 -31.07 16.26
CA ALA A 49 -19.03 -29.92 16.66
C ALA A 49 -20.28 -29.75 15.77
N ALA A 50 -20.16 -29.94 14.46
CA ALA A 50 -21.27 -29.87 13.53
C ALA A 50 -22.34 -30.97 13.81
N ILE A 51 -21.91 -32.20 14.09
CA ILE A 51 -22.80 -33.30 14.48
C ILE A 51 -23.54 -32.98 15.78
N MET A 52 -22.85 -32.44 16.78
CA MET A 52 -23.44 -32.03 18.07
C MET A 52 -24.43 -30.88 17.91
N ALA A 53 -24.18 -29.96 16.98
CA ALA A 53 -25.09 -28.86 16.63
C ALA A 53 -26.31 -29.32 15.78
N GLY A 54 -26.42 -30.60 15.43
CA GLY A 54 -27.55 -31.15 14.70
C GLY A 54 -27.46 -30.97 13.17
N ALA A 55 -26.27 -30.74 12.62
CA ALA A 55 -26.08 -30.68 11.17
C ALA A 55 -26.54 -31.98 10.50
N LYS A 56 -27.25 -31.81 9.37
CA LYS A 56 -27.69 -32.95 8.55
C LYS A 56 -26.48 -33.61 7.89
N GLU A 57 -26.61 -34.89 7.59
CA GLU A 57 -25.61 -35.61 6.78
C GLU A 57 -25.61 -35.08 5.35
N SER A 58 -24.44 -34.74 4.82
CA SER A 58 -24.32 -34.35 3.41
C SER A 58 -24.49 -35.61 2.53
N GLU A 59 -25.31 -35.49 1.51
CA GLU A 59 -25.48 -36.55 0.49
C GLU A 59 -24.28 -36.50 -0.47
N GLY A 60 -23.68 -37.65 -0.73
CA GLY A 60 -22.65 -37.81 -1.77
C GLY A 60 -21.34 -38.43 -1.28
N ASP A 61 -20.50 -37.69 -0.56
CA ASP A 61 -19.17 -38.16 -0.18
C ASP A 61 -19.16 -38.93 1.15
N THR A 62 -18.25 -39.90 1.25
CA THR A 62 -18.02 -40.58 2.53
C THR A 62 -17.45 -39.59 3.58
N MET A 63 -17.73 -39.82 4.84
CA MET A 63 -17.20 -39.00 5.93
C MET A 63 -15.67 -38.88 5.88
N THR A 64 -14.98 -39.97 5.54
CA THR A 64 -13.53 -40.00 5.37
C THR A 64 -13.06 -39.06 4.29
N ALA A 65 -13.71 -39.07 3.10
CA ALA A 65 -13.38 -38.20 1.98
C ALA A 65 -13.55 -36.72 2.36
N ARG A 66 -14.66 -36.36 3.01
CA ARG A 66 -14.91 -34.98 3.47
C ARG A 66 -13.88 -34.52 4.48
N LEU A 67 -13.51 -35.35 5.46
CA LEU A 67 -12.49 -34.99 6.46
C LEU A 67 -11.11 -34.86 5.86
N GLN A 68 -10.76 -35.70 4.87
CA GLN A 68 -9.49 -35.57 4.15
C GLN A 68 -9.46 -34.32 3.26
N SER A 69 -10.56 -34.01 2.56
CA SER A 69 -10.70 -32.77 1.79
C SER A 69 -10.55 -31.54 2.70
N ARG A 70 -11.26 -31.57 3.84
CA ARG A 70 -11.18 -30.47 4.83
C ARG A 70 -9.77 -30.31 5.40
N ALA A 71 -9.08 -31.40 5.71
CA ALA A 71 -7.68 -31.36 6.14
C ALA A 71 -6.77 -30.77 5.05
N GLY A 72 -7.02 -31.09 3.78
CA GLY A 72 -6.33 -30.50 2.64
C GLY A 72 -6.54 -28.97 2.57
N GLU A 73 -7.79 -28.51 2.68
CA GLU A 73 -8.12 -27.08 2.71
C GLU A 73 -7.42 -26.34 3.86
N LEU A 74 -7.38 -26.95 5.06
CA LEU A 74 -6.69 -26.38 6.23
C LEU A 74 -5.18 -26.27 5.97
N LEU A 75 -4.55 -27.32 5.43
CA LEU A 75 -3.13 -27.33 5.09
C LEU A 75 -2.80 -26.28 4.04
N GLU A 76 -3.61 -26.16 3.00
CA GLU A 76 -3.43 -25.10 1.98
C GLU A 76 -3.57 -23.71 2.59
N SER A 77 -4.56 -23.53 3.47
CA SER A 77 -4.78 -22.28 4.18
C SER A 77 -3.58 -21.92 5.07
N TRP A 78 -3.05 -22.89 5.83
CA TRP A 78 -1.91 -22.69 6.73
C TRP A 78 -0.59 -22.46 5.97
N ALA A 79 -0.44 -23.06 4.80
CA ALA A 79 0.72 -22.90 3.94
C ALA A 79 0.73 -21.57 3.16
N ARG A 80 -0.41 -20.89 3.06
CA ARG A 80 -0.47 -19.58 2.38
C ARG A 80 0.36 -18.56 3.14
N PRO A 81 1.29 -17.86 2.47
CA PRO A 81 2.00 -16.75 3.09
C PRO A 81 1.01 -15.68 3.58
N GLY A 82 1.17 -15.21 4.83
CA GLY A 82 0.34 -14.12 5.35
C GLY A 82 0.57 -12.80 4.61
N LEU A 83 1.81 -12.55 4.15
CA LEU A 83 2.15 -11.45 3.25
C LEU A 83 2.13 -11.99 1.82
N CYS A 84 1.18 -11.53 1.01
CA CYS A 84 1.00 -12.00 -0.36
C CYS A 84 0.95 -10.83 -1.36
N ARG A 85 1.22 -11.14 -2.62
CA ARG A 85 1.03 -10.21 -3.73
C ARG A 85 -0.45 -9.88 -3.87
N THR A 86 -0.76 -8.60 -4.13
CA THR A 86 -2.10 -8.10 -4.41
C THR A 86 -2.10 -7.24 -5.66
N LEU A 87 -3.21 -7.22 -6.39
CA LEU A 87 -3.43 -6.35 -7.56
C LEU A 87 -4.17 -5.10 -7.11
N ASN A 88 -3.60 -3.94 -7.41
CA ASN A 88 -4.12 -2.66 -6.95
C ASN A 88 -4.93 -1.95 -8.05
N LEU A 89 -6.26 -2.00 -7.94
CA LEU A 89 -7.19 -1.30 -8.81
C LEU A 89 -8.04 -0.28 -8.02
N SER A 90 -7.48 0.23 -6.92
CA SER A 90 -8.15 1.21 -6.05
C SER A 90 -8.14 2.65 -6.60
N GLY A 91 -7.30 2.96 -7.60
CA GLY A 91 -7.02 4.32 -8.05
C GLY A 91 -6.07 5.11 -7.13
N VAL A 92 -5.29 4.43 -6.28
CA VAL A 92 -4.28 5.05 -5.42
C VAL A 92 -2.92 4.40 -5.66
N VAL A 93 -1.95 5.15 -6.19
CA VAL A 93 -0.64 4.61 -6.60
C VAL A 93 0.21 4.21 -5.38
N ILE A 94 0.44 5.13 -4.45
CA ILE A 94 1.21 4.92 -3.22
C ILE A 94 0.25 4.52 -2.09
N HIS A 95 -0.42 3.37 -2.26
CA HIS A 95 -1.44 2.94 -1.31
C HIS A 95 -0.82 2.45 -0.01
N THR A 96 -1.06 3.14 1.11
CA THR A 96 -0.43 2.89 2.42
C THR A 96 -0.57 1.45 2.89
N ASN A 97 -1.76 0.86 2.73
CA ASN A 97 -2.04 -0.50 3.22
C ASN A 97 -1.60 -1.60 2.23
N LEU A 98 -1.16 -1.23 1.01
CA LEU A 98 -0.68 -2.15 -0.02
C LEU A 98 0.85 -2.08 -0.22
N GLY A 99 1.57 -1.54 0.76
CA GLY A 99 3.04 -1.51 0.75
C GLY A 99 3.65 -0.28 0.08
N ARG A 100 2.84 0.71 -0.34
CA ARG A 100 3.26 1.97 -0.99
C ARG A 100 3.98 1.74 -2.32
N SER A 101 5.23 2.23 -2.44
CA SER A 101 5.99 2.15 -3.69
C SER A 101 6.43 0.72 -4.02
N ARG A 102 6.26 0.35 -5.28
CA ARG A 102 6.84 -0.87 -5.85
C ARG A 102 8.29 -0.61 -6.23
N LEU A 103 9.15 -1.58 -6.04
CA LEU A 103 10.58 -1.46 -6.41
C LEU A 103 10.77 -1.64 -7.92
N ALA A 104 11.74 -0.93 -8.47
CA ALA A 104 12.22 -1.18 -9.83
C ALA A 104 12.81 -2.60 -9.96
N GLU A 105 12.75 -3.18 -11.15
CA GLU A 105 13.26 -4.53 -11.42
C GLU A 105 14.77 -4.67 -11.08
N SER A 106 15.56 -3.63 -11.38
CA SER A 106 16.98 -3.58 -11.01
C SER A 106 17.18 -3.65 -9.49
N ALA A 107 16.31 -2.99 -8.71
CA ALA A 107 16.36 -3.02 -7.27
C ALA A 107 15.97 -4.41 -6.71
N ILE A 108 14.94 -5.05 -7.28
CA ILE A 108 14.53 -6.41 -6.91
C ILE A 108 15.67 -7.41 -7.15
N ARG A 109 16.31 -7.35 -8.34
CA ARG A 109 17.48 -8.21 -8.66
C ARG A 109 18.63 -7.99 -7.68
N ARG A 110 18.92 -6.73 -7.33
CA ARG A 110 19.99 -6.41 -6.38
C ARG A 110 19.71 -6.94 -4.97
N VAL A 111 18.45 -6.87 -4.53
CA VAL A 111 18.02 -7.47 -3.25
C VAL A 111 18.24 -8.98 -3.24
N ALA A 112 17.83 -9.67 -4.30
CA ALA A 112 18.02 -11.12 -4.42
C ALA A 112 19.51 -11.50 -4.36
N GLU A 113 20.37 -10.82 -5.15
CA GLU A 113 21.82 -11.02 -5.17
C GLU A 113 22.47 -10.88 -3.79
N VAL A 114 22.12 -9.80 -3.07
CA VAL A 114 22.67 -9.53 -1.73
C VAL A 114 22.10 -10.49 -0.68
N ALA A 115 20.84 -10.97 -0.87
CA ALA A 115 20.23 -11.92 0.04
C ALA A 115 20.86 -13.31 -0.04
N GLU A 116 21.21 -13.76 -1.25
CA GLU A 116 21.79 -15.10 -1.50
C GLU A 116 23.21 -15.26 -0.97
N SER A 117 23.95 -14.16 -0.72
CA SER A 117 25.39 -14.24 -0.43
C SER A 117 25.80 -13.38 0.78
N TYR A 118 27.05 -13.55 1.21
CA TYR A 118 27.72 -12.57 2.05
C TYR A 118 27.89 -11.27 1.28
N SER A 119 27.91 -10.15 2.00
CA SER A 119 28.10 -8.81 1.44
C SER A 119 29.08 -8.00 2.28
N ASN A 120 29.64 -6.97 1.69
CA ASN A 120 30.52 -6.01 2.34
C ASN A 120 29.75 -4.94 3.16
N LEU A 121 28.61 -5.30 3.76
CA LEU A 121 27.71 -4.37 4.45
C LEU A 121 28.42 -3.40 5.42
N GLU A 122 29.34 -3.90 6.24
CA GLU A 122 30.19 -3.12 7.15
C GLU A 122 31.68 -3.48 6.94
N TYR A 123 32.08 -3.68 5.67
CA TYR A 123 33.47 -4.01 5.35
C TYR A 123 33.96 -3.14 4.18
N ASP A 124 35.04 -2.42 4.40
CA ASP A 124 35.72 -1.65 3.37
C ASP A 124 36.66 -2.58 2.60
N LEU A 125 36.33 -2.83 1.33
CA LEU A 125 37.06 -3.76 0.46
C LEU A 125 38.44 -3.22 0.05
N GLU A 126 38.61 -1.90 -0.02
CA GLU A 126 39.89 -1.26 -0.38
C GLU A 126 40.85 -1.24 0.81
N ALA A 127 40.34 -0.82 1.98
CA ALA A 127 41.13 -0.73 3.19
C ALA A 127 41.31 -2.08 3.91
N GLY A 128 40.51 -3.10 3.59
CA GLY A 128 40.52 -4.40 4.27
C GLY A 128 40.11 -4.34 5.74
N THR A 129 39.34 -3.33 6.14
CA THR A 129 38.94 -3.06 7.51
C THR A 129 37.44 -2.91 7.66
N ARG A 130 36.97 -2.73 8.89
CA ARG A 130 35.57 -2.44 9.15
C ARG A 130 35.18 -1.09 8.56
N GLY A 131 34.14 -1.08 7.70
CA GLY A 131 33.51 0.09 7.14
C GLY A 131 32.18 0.45 7.80
N ASN A 132 31.51 1.46 7.23
CA ASN A 132 30.17 1.91 7.60
C ASN A 132 29.17 1.51 6.52
N ARG A 133 28.00 1.02 6.90
CA ARG A 133 26.93 0.62 5.95
C ARG A 133 26.36 1.79 5.17
N GLU A 134 26.37 3.00 5.72
CA GLU A 134 25.80 4.20 5.11
C GLU A 134 26.57 4.65 3.87
N THR A 135 27.86 4.32 3.77
CA THR A 135 28.72 4.71 2.63
C THR A 135 28.20 4.19 1.28
N HIS A 136 27.43 3.08 1.28
CA HIS A 136 26.84 2.52 0.08
C HIS A 136 25.84 3.44 -0.60
N VAL A 137 25.13 4.28 0.17
CA VAL A 137 24.08 5.20 -0.35
C VAL A 137 24.42 6.67 -0.17
N GLU A 138 25.26 7.04 0.80
CA GLU A 138 25.60 8.43 1.12
C GLU A 138 26.16 9.17 -0.11
N ARG A 139 27.13 8.57 -0.80
CA ARG A 139 27.75 9.17 -2.00
C ARG A 139 26.74 9.41 -3.12
N LEU A 140 25.79 8.52 -3.29
CA LEU A 140 24.72 8.69 -4.32
C LEU A 140 23.79 9.81 -3.90
N LEU A 141 23.33 9.84 -2.67
CA LEU A 141 22.44 10.86 -2.14
C LEU A 141 23.06 12.25 -2.22
N THR A 142 24.30 12.42 -1.74
CA THR A 142 24.99 13.72 -1.80
C THR A 142 25.21 14.19 -3.23
N ARG A 143 25.56 13.29 -4.16
CA ARG A 143 25.72 13.63 -5.58
C ARG A 143 24.39 14.03 -6.25
N LEU A 144 23.28 13.36 -5.92
CA LEU A 144 21.98 13.62 -6.53
C LEU A 144 21.32 14.90 -6.00
N THR A 145 21.57 15.25 -4.75
CA THR A 145 20.85 16.34 -4.07
C THR A 145 21.69 17.57 -3.78
N GLY A 146 23.01 17.45 -3.82
CA GLY A 146 23.94 18.51 -3.42
C GLY A 146 24.13 18.67 -1.92
N ALA A 147 23.62 17.76 -1.09
CA ALA A 147 23.82 17.77 0.35
C ALA A 147 25.31 17.56 0.72
N GLU A 148 25.77 18.13 1.84
CA GLU A 148 27.12 17.88 2.37
C GLU A 148 27.29 16.43 2.84
N SER A 149 26.24 15.86 3.45
CA SER A 149 26.23 14.50 3.98
C SER A 149 24.82 13.92 3.93
N ALA A 150 24.71 12.59 4.01
CA ALA A 150 23.46 11.88 4.08
C ALA A 150 23.52 10.75 5.11
N PHE A 151 22.42 10.50 5.80
CA PHE A 151 22.26 9.40 6.74
C PHE A 151 20.92 8.74 6.54
N VAL A 152 20.86 7.40 6.64
CA VAL A 152 19.65 6.63 6.37
C VAL A 152 19.27 5.76 7.56
N VAL A 153 17.95 5.72 7.83
CA VAL A 153 17.34 4.92 8.90
C VAL A 153 16.12 4.17 8.37
N ASN A 154 15.50 3.33 9.19
CA ASN A 154 14.46 2.39 8.75
C ASN A 154 13.15 3.03 8.27
N ASN A 155 12.81 4.25 8.67
CA ASN A 155 11.67 5.04 8.15
C ASN A 155 11.77 6.51 8.56
N ASN A 156 10.94 7.37 7.95
CA ASN A 156 10.96 8.81 8.21
C ASN A 156 10.54 9.17 9.65
N ALA A 157 9.62 8.44 10.26
CA ALA A 157 9.27 8.64 11.68
C ALA A 157 10.48 8.44 12.59
N GLY A 158 11.30 7.43 12.30
CA GLY A 158 12.58 7.19 12.96
C GLY A 158 13.61 8.29 12.68
N ALA A 159 13.63 8.84 11.46
CA ALA A 159 14.49 9.97 11.11
C ALA A 159 14.16 11.22 11.93
N VAL A 160 12.88 11.60 11.99
CA VAL A 160 12.40 12.73 12.78
C VAL A 160 12.65 12.51 14.29
N LEU A 161 12.36 11.31 14.81
CA LEU A 161 12.63 10.97 16.20
C LEU A 161 14.12 11.11 16.53
N LEU A 162 15.00 10.57 15.68
CA LEU A 162 16.45 10.67 15.85
C LEU A 162 16.94 12.12 15.79
N LEU A 163 16.41 12.92 14.86
CA LEU A 163 16.70 14.34 14.75
C LEU A 163 16.35 15.08 16.05
N LEU A 164 15.13 14.87 16.56
CA LEU A 164 14.65 15.49 17.79
C LEU A 164 15.50 15.09 19.02
N MET A 165 15.73 13.79 19.20
CA MET A 165 16.54 13.28 20.31
C MET A 165 17.99 13.74 20.23
N GLY A 166 18.57 13.75 19.03
CA GLY A 166 19.96 14.12 18.81
C GLY A 166 20.23 15.61 18.95
N LEU A 167 19.29 16.48 18.60
CA LEU A 167 19.50 17.92 18.59
C LEU A 167 18.82 18.67 19.76
N ALA A 168 17.63 18.19 20.18
CA ALA A 168 16.73 19.00 21.01
C ALA A 168 16.24 18.30 22.29
N SER A 169 16.79 17.15 22.69
CA SER A 169 16.35 16.45 23.91
C SER A 169 16.40 17.36 25.14
N GLY A 170 15.28 17.50 25.85
CA GLY A 170 15.12 18.39 27.00
C GLY A 170 14.97 19.88 26.67
N LYS A 171 15.03 20.24 25.37
CA LYS A 171 14.95 21.61 24.88
C LYS A 171 13.68 21.89 24.07
N GLU A 172 13.53 23.11 23.61
CA GLU A 172 12.39 23.60 22.87
C GLU A 172 12.58 23.38 21.37
N VAL A 173 11.49 22.95 20.71
CA VAL A 173 11.35 22.86 19.25
C VAL A 173 10.14 23.69 18.85
N VAL A 174 10.33 24.68 18.00
CA VAL A 174 9.27 25.58 17.54
C VAL A 174 8.71 25.08 16.23
N VAL A 175 7.38 24.93 16.16
CA VAL A 175 6.65 24.41 15.00
C VAL A 175 5.38 25.24 14.79
N SER A 176 4.99 25.46 13.53
CA SER A 176 3.69 26.06 13.22
C SER A 176 2.55 25.13 13.64
N ARG A 177 1.53 25.70 14.30
CA ARG A 177 0.32 24.94 14.69
C ARG A 177 -0.41 24.34 13.48
N GLY A 178 -0.39 25.03 12.35
CA GLY A 178 -0.93 24.51 11.09
C GLY A 178 -0.19 23.30 10.53
N GLN A 179 0.99 22.95 11.05
CA GLN A 179 1.84 21.84 10.59
C GLN A 179 1.87 20.64 11.55
N LEU A 180 1.04 20.66 12.60
CA LEU A 180 0.92 19.53 13.54
C LEU A 180 0.09 18.41 12.92
N VAL A 181 0.72 17.63 12.05
CA VAL A 181 0.09 16.61 11.23
C VAL A 181 -0.23 15.32 12.00
N GLU A 182 -1.33 14.64 11.60
CA GLU A 182 -1.55 13.23 11.84
C GLU A 182 -1.53 12.52 10.47
N ILE A 183 -0.62 11.55 10.32
CA ILE A 183 -0.50 10.73 9.10
C ILE A 183 -0.99 9.31 9.42
N GLY A 184 -1.45 8.58 8.41
CA GLY A 184 -2.08 7.27 8.54
C GLY A 184 -1.39 6.31 9.52
N GLY A 185 -2.18 5.56 10.29
CA GLY A 185 -1.71 4.65 11.33
C GLY A 185 -1.40 5.33 12.67
N SER A 186 -1.99 6.51 12.94
CA SER A 186 -1.85 7.24 14.22
C SER A 186 -0.46 7.86 14.45
N PHE A 187 0.32 8.11 13.39
CA PHE A 187 1.51 8.95 13.51
C PHE A 187 1.09 10.41 13.74
N ARG A 188 1.28 10.89 14.94
CA ARG A 188 1.04 12.28 15.34
C ARG A 188 2.35 12.96 15.67
N LEU A 189 2.65 14.06 15.01
CA LEU A 189 3.89 14.78 15.25
C LEU A 189 4.07 15.18 16.74
N PRO A 190 3.05 15.69 17.47
CA PRO A 190 3.19 16.00 18.89
C PRO A 190 3.57 14.77 19.75
N ASP A 191 3.10 13.57 19.39
CA ASP A 191 3.42 12.35 20.13
C ASP A 191 4.87 11.92 19.87
N ILE A 192 5.35 12.06 18.64
CA ILE A 192 6.76 11.82 18.28
C ILE A 192 7.67 12.81 18.98
N MET A 193 7.29 14.09 19.05
CA MET A 193 8.05 15.11 19.76
C MET A 193 8.13 14.79 21.26
N ARG A 194 7.03 14.39 21.87
CA ARG A 194 7.01 13.97 23.27
C ARG A 194 7.91 12.74 23.51
N ALA A 195 7.84 11.73 22.60
CA ALA A 195 8.71 10.56 22.66
C ALA A 195 10.18 10.90 22.47
N GLY A 196 10.49 11.91 21.67
CA GLY A 196 11.83 12.48 21.50
C GLY A 196 12.34 13.26 22.70
N GLY A 197 11.52 13.46 23.73
CA GLY A 197 11.89 14.17 24.95
C GLY A 197 12.06 15.68 24.76
N VAL A 198 11.43 16.27 23.73
CA VAL A 198 11.50 17.71 23.44
C VAL A 198 10.29 18.45 24.01
N LYS A 199 10.44 19.74 24.24
CA LYS A 199 9.34 20.66 24.57
C LYS A 199 8.80 21.24 23.26
N LEU A 200 7.59 20.84 22.87
CA LEU A 200 6.90 21.42 21.73
C LEU A 200 6.46 22.86 22.03
N ILE A 201 6.88 23.79 21.19
CA ILE A 201 6.44 25.21 21.21
C ILE A 201 5.64 25.43 19.92
N GLU A 202 4.33 25.55 20.06
CA GLU A 202 3.41 25.79 18.94
C GLU A 202 3.26 27.28 18.69
N VAL A 203 3.43 27.71 17.44
CA VAL A 203 3.30 29.13 17.05
C VAL A 203 2.21 29.33 16.01
N GLY A 204 1.70 30.57 15.93
CA GLY A 204 0.64 30.96 15.02
C GLY A 204 -0.72 30.33 15.36
N THR A 205 -1.57 30.22 14.36
CA THR A 205 -2.91 29.63 14.43
C THR A 205 -3.03 28.44 13.46
N THR A 206 -4.19 27.79 13.41
CA THR A 206 -4.43 26.64 12.51
C THR A 206 -4.18 26.99 11.04
N ASN A 207 -4.57 28.21 10.62
CA ASN A 207 -4.54 28.61 9.20
C ASN A 207 -3.59 29.77 8.90
N ARG A 208 -3.01 30.39 9.92
CA ARG A 208 -2.06 31.50 9.72
C ARG A 208 -0.91 31.43 10.70
N THR A 209 0.29 31.49 10.16
CA THR A 209 1.53 31.61 10.92
C THR A 209 2.43 32.60 10.20
N HIS A 210 2.89 33.61 10.94
CA HIS A 210 3.80 34.63 10.46
C HIS A 210 5.19 34.42 11.03
N ILE A 211 6.22 35.01 10.41
CA ILE A 211 7.61 34.84 10.86
C ILE A 211 7.82 35.45 12.28
N GLU A 212 7.08 36.50 12.62
CA GLU A 212 7.10 37.11 13.95
C GLU A 212 6.61 36.15 15.04
N ASP A 213 5.73 35.24 14.73
CA ASP A 213 5.29 34.18 15.66
C ASP A 213 6.45 33.27 16.04
N PHE A 214 7.26 32.83 15.04
CA PHE A 214 8.49 32.09 15.29
C PHE A 214 9.53 32.94 16.04
N GLU A 215 9.75 34.17 15.59
CA GLU A 215 10.77 35.04 16.18
C GLU A 215 10.50 35.33 17.66
N SER A 216 9.24 35.57 18.03
CA SER A 216 8.83 35.82 19.42
C SER A 216 8.91 34.60 20.33
N ALA A 217 8.84 33.42 19.76
CA ALA A 217 8.89 32.16 20.50
C ALA A 217 10.31 31.63 20.75
N ILE A 218 11.34 32.21 20.08
CA ILE A 218 12.72 31.78 20.26
C ILE A 218 13.24 32.27 21.61
N THR A 219 13.71 31.32 22.44
CA THR A 219 14.34 31.53 23.74
C THR A 219 15.77 30.97 23.75
N THR A 220 16.46 31.09 24.87
CA THR A 220 17.78 30.44 25.08
C THR A 220 17.69 28.91 25.12
N ASP A 221 16.52 28.37 25.37
CA ASP A 221 16.26 26.92 25.40
C ASP A 221 15.85 26.37 24.03
N THR A 222 15.57 27.22 23.03
CA THR A 222 15.20 26.81 21.68
C THR A 222 16.40 26.15 20.98
N ALA A 223 16.22 24.87 20.58
CA ALA A 223 17.27 24.08 19.95
C ALA A 223 17.00 23.82 18.45
N LEU A 224 15.77 23.99 17.98
CA LEU A 224 15.40 23.67 16.59
C LEU A 224 14.16 24.48 16.19
N LEU A 225 14.18 25.02 14.97
CA LEU A 225 12.98 25.42 14.24
C LEU A 225 12.62 24.29 13.26
N LEU A 226 11.41 23.76 13.33
CA LEU A 226 10.98 22.63 12.52
C LEU A 226 9.88 23.07 11.56
N GLN A 227 10.15 22.97 10.27
CA GLN A 227 9.16 23.00 9.20
C GLN A 227 8.64 21.59 8.96
N VAL A 228 7.33 21.43 8.79
CA VAL A 228 6.72 20.14 8.45
C VAL A 228 5.81 20.34 7.27
N HIS A 229 6.11 19.65 6.18
CA HIS A 229 5.28 19.72 4.98
C HIS A 229 3.93 19.02 5.20
N THR A 230 2.83 19.74 4.93
CA THR A 230 1.46 19.22 5.07
C THR A 230 1.09 18.30 3.91
N SER A 231 1.82 17.16 3.82
CA SER A 231 1.78 16.25 2.68
C SER A 231 0.45 15.52 2.48
N ASN A 232 -0.43 15.45 3.50
CA ASN A 232 -1.68 14.70 3.46
C ASN A 232 -2.95 15.56 3.58
N TYR A 233 -2.83 16.87 3.74
CA TYR A 233 -3.93 17.83 3.73
C TYR A 233 -3.48 19.20 3.24
N ARG A 234 -4.44 20.08 2.96
CA ARG A 234 -4.21 21.49 2.65
C ARG A 234 -5.25 22.35 3.35
N ILE A 235 -4.80 23.50 3.87
CA ILE A 235 -5.70 24.55 4.39
C ILE A 235 -5.97 25.52 3.26
N MET A 236 -7.25 25.68 2.89
CA MET A 236 -7.68 26.54 1.78
C MET A 236 -8.42 27.76 2.31
N GLY A 237 -8.34 28.88 1.59
CA GLY A 237 -9.01 30.13 1.92
C GLY A 237 -8.05 31.12 2.57
N PHE A 238 -8.40 31.67 3.74
CA PHE A 238 -7.57 32.63 4.48
C PHE A 238 -6.40 31.93 5.20
N ALA A 239 -5.50 31.33 4.43
CA ALA A 239 -4.32 30.62 4.93
C ALA A 239 -3.05 31.41 4.62
N GLU A 240 -2.08 31.33 5.52
CA GLU A 240 -0.74 31.92 5.36
C GLU A 240 0.28 31.06 6.12
N GLU A 241 1.35 30.71 5.44
CA GLU A 241 2.43 29.88 5.98
C GLU A 241 3.77 30.59 5.81
N VAL A 242 4.69 30.37 6.75
CA VAL A 242 6.06 30.88 6.66
C VAL A 242 6.82 30.06 5.61
N GLY A 243 7.45 30.72 4.66
CA GLY A 243 8.32 30.09 3.69
C GLY A 243 9.57 29.49 4.32
N LEU A 244 10.06 28.36 3.77
CA LEU A 244 11.26 27.70 4.31
C LEU A 244 12.50 28.63 4.27
N GLU A 245 12.66 29.41 3.21
CA GLU A 245 13.77 30.39 3.07
C GLU A 245 13.73 31.45 4.15
N GLU A 246 12.53 31.97 4.49
CA GLU A 246 12.31 32.97 5.52
C GLU A 246 12.61 32.40 6.91
N LEU A 247 12.20 31.15 7.17
CA LEU A 247 12.48 30.44 8.40
C LEU A 247 13.99 30.17 8.56
N VAL A 248 14.69 29.81 7.49
CA VAL A 248 16.14 29.60 7.47
C VAL A 248 16.89 30.91 7.78
N GLU A 249 16.43 32.03 7.19
CA GLU A 249 17.03 33.33 7.46
C GLU A 249 16.86 33.74 8.94
N LEU A 250 15.68 33.49 9.52
CA LEU A 250 15.45 33.70 10.95
C LEU A 250 16.38 32.81 11.80
N GLY A 251 16.48 31.53 11.46
CA GLY A 251 17.36 30.57 12.15
C GLY A 251 18.81 31.02 12.16
N ARG A 252 19.34 31.50 11.02
CA ARG A 252 20.70 32.05 10.90
C ARG A 252 20.90 33.28 11.79
N ARG A 253 19.95 34.23 11.78
CA ARG A 253 20.04 35.45 12.63
C ARG A 253 20.04 35.12 14.10
N ARG A 254 19.30 34.07 14.51
CA ARG A 254 19.14 33.69 15.92
C ARG A 254 20.10 32.58 16.36
N GLY A 255 20.88 31.99 15.44
CA GLY A 255 21.81 30.91 15.75
C GLY A 255 21.10 29.59 16.10
N VAL A 256 19.87 29.39 15.60
CA VAL A 256 19.06 28.19 15.83
C VAL A 256 18.98 27.39 14.53
N PRO A 257 19.31 26.09 14.51
CA PRO A 257 19.22 25.28 13.30
C PRO A 257 17.76 25.12 12.85
N VAL A 258 17.59 24.93 11.52
CA VAL A 258 16.29 24.70 10.87
C VAL A 258 16.28 23.32 10.25
N ALA A 259 15.24 22.55 10.52
CA ALA A 259 15.00 21.27 9.85
C ALA A 259 13.68 21.30 9.08
N ASP A 260 13.67 20.57 7.97
CA ASP A 260 12.48 20.38 7.11
C ASP A 260 12.09 18.90 7.09
N ASP A 261 10.93 18.57 7.68
CA ASP A 261 10.28 17.26 7.49
C ASP A 261 9.43 17.30 6.23
N LEU A 262 10.07 17.09 5.09
CA LEU A 262 9.44 17.10 3.78
C LEU A 262 8.48 15.91 3.58
N GLY A 263 8.82 14.76 4.12
CA GLY A 263 7.99 13.57 4.11
C GLY A 263 7.85 12.85 2.76
N SER A 264 7.57 13.56 1.66
CA SER A 264 7.25 12.98 0.36
C SER A 264 8.44 12.45 -0.44
N GLY A 265 9.59 13.14 -0.39
CA GLY A 265 10.85 12.66 -0.96
C GLY A 265 10.98 12.73 -2.48
N ALA A 266 10.40 13.75 -3.12
CA ALA A 266 10.59 14.00 -4.55
C ALA A 266 12.05 14.39 -4.84
N LEU A 267 12.74 13.62 -5.69
CA LEU A 267 14.11 13.94 -6.16
C LEU A 267 14.12 14.66 -7.50
N LEU A 268 13.09 14.51 -8.32
CA LEU A 268 12.91 15.17 -9.61
C LEU A 268 11.78 16.19 -9.55
N GLU A 269 11.90 17.23 -10.32
CA GLU A 269 10.82 18.17 -10.62
C GLU A 269 10.03 17.60 -11.81
N LEU A 270 8.79 17.15 -11.57
CA LEU A 270 7.89 16.62 -12.58
C LEU A 270 6.61 17.45 -12.61
N ASP A 271 6.07 17.68 -13.79
CA ASP A 271 4.84 18.47 -13.97
C ASP A 271 3.67 17.91 -13.16
N VAL A 272 3.59 16.58 -13.06
CA VAL A 272 2.56 15.88 -12.27
C VAL A 272 2.67 16.18 -10.78
N PHE A 273 3.82 16.63 -10.27
CA PHE A 273 4.00 16.92 -8.85
C PHE A 273 3.39 18.28 -8.42
N ALA A 274 2.97 19.11 -9.38
CA ALA A 274 2.13 20.30 -9.15
C ALA A 274 2.50 21.14 -7.91
N GLY A 275 3.77 21.50 -7.75
CA GLY A 275 4.27 22.31 -6.65
C GLY A 275 4.65 21.54 -5.38
N GLU A 276 4.72 20.23 -5.43
CA GLU A 276 5.34 19.43 -4.37
C GLU A 276 6.84 19.78 -4.28
N PRO A 277 7.36 20.18 -3.12
CA PRO A 277 8.74 20.58 -2.99
C PRO A 277 9.70 19.38 -3.18
N THR A 278 10.81 19.62 -3.87
CA THR A 278 11.87 18.60 -4.01
C THR A 278 12.89 18.68 -2.88
N VAL A 279 13.56 17.58 -2.59
CA VAL A 279 14.67 17.53 -1.63
C VAL A 279 15.77 18.54 -1.98
N ALA A 280 16.10 18.67 -3.27
CA ALA A 280 17.07 19.65 -3.73
C ALA A 280 16.61 21.11 -3.53
N ALA A 281 15.31 21.39 -3.66
CA ALA A 281 14.76 22.72 -3.37
C ALA A 281 14.88 23.05 -1.87
N SER A 282 14.50 22.12 -0.97
CA SER A 282 14.69 22.31 0.47
C SER A 282 16.16 22.57 0.84
N LEU A 283 17.10 21.83 0.28
CA LEU A 283 18.53 22.06 0.52
C LEU A 283 19.02 23.41 -0.04
N ARG A 284 18.54 23.83 -1.21
CA ARG A 284 18.88 25.15 -1.79
C ARG A 284 18.38 26.32 -0.94
N SER A 285 17.27 26.17 -0.20
CA SER A 285 16.83 27.20 0.75
C SER A 285 17.81 27.40 1.92
N GLY A 286 18.75 26.47 2.08
CA GLY A 286 19.80 26.53 3.11
C GLY A 286 19.38 25.92 4.44
N VAL A 287 18.37 25.06 4.46
CA VAL A 287 17.98 24.27 5.63
C VAL A 287 19.14 23.42 6.14
N ASP A 288 19.25 23.28 7.45
CA ASP A 288 20.37 22.52 8.05
C ASP A 288 20.21 21.01 7.88
N VAL A 289 18.97 20.50 7.93
CA VAL A 289 18.63 19.09 7.71
C VAL A 289 17.26 18.97 7.04
N VAL A 290 17.16 18.13 6.01
CA VAL A 290 15.89 17.69 5.44
C VAL A 290 15.69 16.21 5.73
N CYS A 291 14.44 15.82 6.09
CA CYS A 291 14.02 14.43 6.33
C CYS A 291 12.92 14.03 5.37
N PHE A 292 12.96 12.79 4.85
CA PHE A 292 11.91 12.28 3.97
C PHE A 292 11.87 10.74 3.90
N SER A 293 10.78 10.21 3.31
CA SER A 293 10.55 8.77 3.14
C SER A 293 11.09 8.26 1.80
N GLY A 294 11.71 7.07 1.81
CA GLY A 294 12.18 6.42 0.59
C GLY A 294 11.08 5.72 -0.22
N ASP A 295 9.97 5.34 0.42
CA ASP A 295 8.88 4.53 -0.15
C ASP A 295 7.67 5.34 -0.62
N LYS A 296 7.86 6.63 -0.87
CA LYS A 296 6.84 7.52 -1.46
C LYS A 296 7.26 7.98 -2.86
N LEU A 297 7.43 9.30 -3.08
CA LEU A 297 7.75 9.85 -4.41
C LEU A 297 9.15 9.47 -4.92
N LEU A 298 10.08 9.13 -4.01
CA LEU A 298 11.35 8.55 -4.42
C LEU A 298 11.16 7.18 -5.11
N GLY A 299 10.11 6.42 -4.76
CA GLY A 299 9.83 5.13 -5.40
C GLY A 299 10.79 4.00 -5.00
N GLY A 300 11.47 4.14 -3.86
CA GLY A 300 12.38 3.15 -3.30
C GLY A 300 11.76 2.30 -2.20
N PRO A 301 12.59 1.60 -1.41
CA PRO A 301 12.15 0.85 -0.25
C PRO A 301 11.77 1.79 0.90
N GLN A 302 11.08 1.25 1.92
CA GLN A 302 10.86 1.97 3.16
C GLN A 302 12.20 2.33 3.79
N ALA A 303 12.44 3.63 3.91
CA ALA A 303 13.61 4.22 4.56
C ALA A 303 13.26 5.63 5.05
N GLY A 304 13.95 6.11 6.07
CA GLY A 304 14.01 7.51 6.45
C GLY A 304 15.35 8.08 6.03
N LEU A 305 15.34 9.14 5.25
CA LEU A 305 16.55 9.77 4.75
C LEU A 305 16.72 11.13 5.42
N LEU A 306 17.93 11.39 5.93
CA LEU A 306 18.34 12.68 6.51
C LEU A 306 19.50 13.20 5.67
N LEU A 307 19.34 14.38 5.10
CA LEU A 307 20.35 15.04 4.27
C LEU A 307 20.59 16.47 4.77
N GLY A 308 21.81 16.94 4.71
CA GLY A 308 22.12 18.31 5.12
C GLY A 308 23.57 18.46 5.59
N ARG A 309 23.79 19.31 6.61
CA ARG A 309 25.11 19.64 7.12
C ARG A 309 25.81 18.44 7.76
N ALA A 310 27.05 18.22 7.35
CA ALA A 310 27.86 17.09 7.81
C ALA A 310 28.00 17.05 9.35
N GLU A 311 28.24 18.22 9.98
CA GLU A 311 28.39 18.34 11.44
C GLU A 311 27.16 17.80 12.20
N ILE A 312 25.97 18.15 11.74
CA ILE A 312 24.70 17.69 12.34
C ILE A 312 24.53 16.20 12.16
N LEU A 313 24.71 15.70 10.93
CA LEU A 313 24.53 14.28 10.63
C LEU A 313 25.54 13.40 11.35
N ASP A 314 26.78 13.86 11.54
CA ASP A 314 27.80 13.15 12.33
C ASP A 314 27.43 13.05 13.81
N ARG A 315 26.76 14.07 14.35
CA ARG A 315 26.21 14.02 15.70
C ARG A 315 25.07 13.00 15.80
N LEU A 316 24.16 12.96 14.81
CA LEU A 316 23.06 11.99 14.77
C LEU A 316 23.54 10.55 14.62
N ARG A 317 24.55 10.29 13.78
CA ARG A 317 25.18 8.96 13.62
C ARG A 317 25.75 8.41 14.92
N LYS A 318 26.27 9.26 15.78
CA LYS A 318 26.84 8.89 17.09
C LYS A 318 25.78 8.66 18.16
N HIS A 319 24.53 9.06 17.93
CA HIS A 319 23.48 8.87 18.91
C HIS A 319 23.12 7.39 19.08
N PRO A 320 22.96 6.86 20.31
CA PRO A 320 22.69 5.41 20.54
C PRO A 320 21.47 4.88 19.76
N VAL A 321 20.43 5.69 19.61
CA VAL A 321 19.21 5.33 18.88
C VAL A 321 19.47 5.11 17.39
N ALA A 322 20.47 5.75 16.79
CA ALA A 322 20.85 5.53 15.40
C ALA A 322 21.14 4.03 15.12
N ARG A 323 21.77 3.34 16.10
CA ARG A 323 22.02 1.91 15.97
C ARG A 323 20.73 1.06 15.95
N ALA A 324 19.71 1.45 16.70
CA ALA A 324 18.41 0.77 16.72
C ALA A 324 17.60 1.01 15.43
N LEU A 325 17.83 2.14 14.76
CA LEU A 325 17.12 2.56 13.56
C LEU A 325 17.83 2.22 12.24
N ARG A 326 18.98 1.55 12.30
CA ARG A 326 19.79 1.28 11.08
C ARG A 326 19.12 0.31 10.13
N LEU A 327 19.31 0.53 8.83
CA LEU A 327 18.82 -0.33 7.76
C LEU A 327 19.55 -1.68 7.72
N ASP A 328 18.86 -2.70 7.25
CA ASP A 328 19.44 -4.01 6.88
C ASP A 328 20.05 -3.98 5.47
N LYS A 329 20.73 -5.08 5.09
CA LYS A 329 21.43 -5.17 3.82
C LYS A 329 20.49 -5.17 2.59
N MET A 330 19.30 -5.74 2.72
CA MET A 330 18.34 -5.85 1.60
C MET A 330 17.74 -4.49 1.30
N THR A 331 17.34 -3.75 2.33
CA THR A 331 16.82 -2.40 2.19
C THR A 331 17.87 -1.44 1.62
N LEU A 332 19.13 -1.54 2.08
CA LEU A 332 20.24 -0.74 1.51
C LEU A 332 20.48 -1.06 0.04
N ALA A 333 20.49 -2.35 -0.34
CA ALA A 333 20.67 -2.75 -1.73
C ALA A 333 19.54 -2.26 -2.64
N ALA A 334 18.29 -2.31 -2.16
CA ALA A 334 17.15 -1.75 -2.88
C ALA A 334 17.25 -0.24 -3.05
N LEU A 335 17.62 0.48 -1.97
CA LEU A 335 17.78 1.92 -1.98
C LEU A 335 18.92 2.35 -2.91
N GLU A 336 20.08 1.70 -2.81
CA GLU A 336 21.24 1.96 -3.68
C GLU A 336 20.86 1.81 -5.16
N ALA A 337 20.25 0.67 -5.54
CA ALA A 337 19.84 0.41 -6.92
C ALA A 337 18.78 1.39 -7.42
N THR A 338 17.84 1.80 -6.56
CA THR A 338 16.85 2.84 -6.90
C THR A 338 17.55 4.18 -7.14
N LEU A 339 18.45 4.62 -6.26
CA LEU A 339 19.20 5.87 -6.41
C LEU A 339 20.09 5.89 -7.65
N GLN A 340 20.64 4.74 -8.05
CA GLN A 340 21.41 4.63 -9.29
C GLN A 340 20.59 4.95 -10.53
N LEU A 341 19.28 4.70 -10.55
CA LEU A 341 18.40 5.07 -11.65
C LEU A 341 18.29 6.59 -11.80
N TYR A 342 18.31 7.33 -10.70
CA TYR A 342 18.22 8.78 -10.69
C TYR A 342 19.46 9.50 -11.21
N ALA A 343 20.56 8.79 -11.50
CA ALA A 343 21.71 9.34 -12.20
C ALA A 343 21.37 9.77 -13.64
N ASP A 344 20.30 9.19 -14.21
CA ASP A 344 19.68 9.58 -15.48
C ASP A 344 18.16 9.81 -15.21
N PRO A 345 17.69 11.07 -15.21
CA PRO A 345 16.30 11.41 -14.93
C PRO A 345 15.30 10.69 -15.83
N GLU A 346 15.58 10.57 -17.13
CA GLU A 346 14.69 9.88 -18.07
C GLU A 346 14.63 8.38 -17.80
N ARG A 347 15.72 7.80 -17.36
CA ARG A 347 15.76 6.41 -16.93
C ARG A 347 14.94 6.21 -15.64
N ALA A 348 15.07 7.11 -14.68
CA ALA A 348 14.29 7.05 -13.44
C ALA A 348 12.78 7.11 -13.74
N ARG A 349 12.33 8.02 -14.61
CA ARG A 349 10.92 8.14 -15.02
C ARG A 349 10.36 6.84 -15.62
N ARG A 350 11.16 6.14 -16.43
CA ARG A 350 10.72 4.89 -17.05
C ARG A 350 10.80 3.68 -16.13
N GLU A 351 11.86 3.55 -15.33
CA GLU A 351 12.17 2.33 -14.59
C GLU A 351 11.71 2.35 -13.13
N VAL A 352 11.52 3.52 -12.50
CA VAL A 352 10.93 3.63 -11.15
C VAL A 352 9.42 3.53 -11.27
N PRO A 353 8.78 2.44 -10.77
CA PRO A 353 7.35 2.21 -11.00
C PRO A 353 6.46 3.36 -10.52
N THR A 354 6.79 3.97 -9.38
CA THR A 354 6.02 5.10 -8.84
C THR A 354 6.01 6.28 -9.80
N LEU A 355 7.17 6.68 -10.36
CA LEU A 355 7.25 7.79 -11.31
C LEU A 355 6.48 7.46 -12.59
N ARG A 356 6.73 6.30 -13.17
CA ARG A 356 6.08 5.82 -14.39
C ARG A 356 4.55 5.79 -14.26
N LEU A 357 4.03 5.33 -13.13
CA LEU A 357 2.59 5.25 -12.90
C LEU A 357 1.95 6.63 -12.69
N LEU A 358 2.64 7.55 -11.99
CA LEU A 358 2.14 8.91 -11.78
C LEU A 358 2.15 9.76 -13.06
N GLU A 359 3.04 9.47 -14.01
CA GLU A 359 3.12 10.16 -15.31
C GLU A 359 2.33 9.48 -16.44
N ARG A 360 1.58 8.41 -16.12
CA ARG A 360 0.76 7.70 -17.12
C ARG A 360 -0.31 8.60 -17.70
N THR A 361 -0.42 8.61 -19.03
CA THR A 361 -1.37 9.50 -19.74
C THR A 361 -2.81 8.93 -19.70
N PRO A 362 -3.82 9.79 -19.92
CA PRO A 362 -5.20 9.33 -20.07
C PRO A 362 -5.39 8.32 -21.22
N GLU A 363 -4.65 8.49 -22.33
CA GLU A 363 -4.71 7.58 -23.47
C GLU A 363 -4.18 6.19 -23.12
N GLU A 364 -3.09 6.12 -22.36
CA GLU A 364 -2.53 4.86 -21.87
C GLU A 364 -3.49 4.15 -20.92
N THR A 365 -4.12 4.89 -19.99
CA THR A 365 -5.10 4.31 -19.07
C THR A 365 -6.38 3.88 -19.79
N ALA A 366 -6.85 4.62 -20.80
CA ALA A 366 -7.98 4.22 -21.64
C ALA A 366 -7.71 2.90 -22.38
N ALA A 367 -6.52 2.78 -22.96
CA ALA A 367 -6.11 1.55 -23.64
C ALA A 367 -6.02 0.34 -22.70
N LEU A 368 -5.48 0.53 -21.48
CA LEU A 368 -5.43 -0.51 -20.46
C LEU A 368 -6.82 -0.93 -19.99
N ALA A 369 -7.73 0.04 -19.76
CA ALA A 369 -9.10 -0.23 -19.33
C ALA A 369 -9.89 -1.01 -20.41
N ALA A 370 -9.75 -0.64 -21.68
CA ALA A 370 -10.38 -1.36 -22.79
C ALA A 370 -9.87 -2.81 -22.90
N ARG A 371 -8.56 -3.04 -22.69
CA ARG A 371 -7.99 -4.39 -22.68
C ARG A 371 -8.47 -5.20 -21.48
N LEU A 372 -8.53 -4.59 -20.30
CA LEU A 372 -9.07 -5.25 -19.10
C LEU A 372 -10.54 -5.62 -19.29
N GLN A 373 -11.37 -4.72 -19.87
CA GLN A 373 -12.75 -5.02 -20.22
C GLN A 373 -12.83 -6.26 -21.12
N GLY A 374 -12.07 -6.30 -22.22
CA GLY A 374 -12.06 -7.43 -23.16
C GLY A 374 -11.60 -8.75 -22.51
N ALA A 375 -10.61 -8.69 -21.60
CA ALA A 375 -10.15 -9.87 -20.86
C ALA A 375 -11.24 -10.41 -19.92
N ILE A 376 -11.98 -9.52 -19.25
CA ILE A 376 -13.11 -9.91 -18.39
C ILE A 376 -14.25 -10.50 -19.23
N GLU A 377 -14.63 -9.88 -20.35
CA GLU A 377 -15.67 -10.36 -21.26
C GLU A 377 -15.35 -11.76 -21.80
N THR A 378 -14.08 -12.03 -22.09
CA THR A 378 -13.64 -13.35 -22.58
C THR A 378 -13.80 -14.44 -21.53
N ARG A 379 -13.54 -14.13 -20.25
CA ARG A 379 -13.58 -15.13 -19.17
C ARG A 379 -14.93 -15.25 -18.50
N TRP A 380 -15.71 -14.19 -18.52
CA TRP A 380 -17.03 -14.13 -17.89
C TRP A 380 -18.00 -13.31 -18.73
N ALA A 381 -18.56 -13.96 -19.75
CA ALA A 381 -19.43 -13.32 -20.74
C ALA A 381 -20.84 -12.98 -20.21
N ASP A 382 -21.31 -13.66 -19.16
CA ASP A 382 -22.70 -13.57 -18.70
C ASP A 382 -22.80 -12.93 -17.30
N GLY A 383 -23.67 -11.94 -17.16
CA GLY A 383 -24.10 -11.45 -15.84
C GLY A 383 -23.47 -10.13 -15.39
N PHE A 384 -22.53 -9.56 -16.13
CA PHE A 384 -22.00 -8.22 -15.87
C PHE A 384 -22.33 -7.25 -17.02
N ILE A 385 -22.51 -5.99 -16.67
CA ILE A 385 -22.47 -4.89 -17.63
C ILE A 385 -21.14 -4.17 -17.36
N LEU A 386 -20.28 -4.18 -18.37
CA LEU A 386 -18.94 -3.61 -18.29
C LEU A 386 -18.90 -2.32 -19.11
N GLU A 387 -18.40 -1.26 -18.50
CA GLU A 387 -18.24 0.04 -19.15
C GLU A 387 -16.88 0.62 -18.78
N VAL A 388 -16.14 1.09 -19.77
CA VAL A 388 -14.95 1.91 -19.51
C VAL A 388 -15.41 3.33 -19.24
N GLU A 389 -15.00 3.90 -18.13
CA GLU A 389 -15.33 5.27 -17.72
C GLU A 389 -14.07 6.05 -17.36
N GLU A 390 -14.12 7.37 -17.53
CA GLU A 390 -13.11 8.27 -16.97
C GLU A 390 -13.17 8.21 -15.45
N SER A 391 -12.01 8.19 -14.81
CA SER A 391 -11.88 8.19 -13.36
C SER A 391 -10.80 9.17 -12.91
N ILE A 392 -10.83 9.49 -11.62
CA ILE A 392 -9.80 10.30 -10.99
C ILE A 392 -9.09 9.43 -9.95
N ALA A 393 -7.83 9.17 -10.23
CA ALA A 393 -6.91 8.51 -9.32
C ALA A 393 -6.11 9.53 -8.50
N ARG A 394 -5.31 9.05 -7.55
CA ARG A 394 -4.51 9.88 -6.64
C ARG A 394 -3.14 9.27 -6.39
N ALA A 395 -2.17 10.12 -6.05
CA ALA A 395 -0.87 9.63 -5.63
C ALA A 395 -0.99 8.79 -4.34
N GLY A 396 -1.60 9.31 -3.30
CA GLY A 396 -1.78 8.62 -2.02
C GLY A 396 -0.54 8.67 -1.12
N GLY A 397 -0.54 7.86 -0.07
CA GLY A 397 0.59 7.74 0.85
C GLY A 397 0.90 9.00 1.68
N GLY A 398 0.01 10.00 1.69
CA GLY A 398 0.29 11.31 2.27
C GLY A 398 1.27 12.11 1.40
N SER A 399 1.09 12.07 0.08
CA SER A 399 1.81 12.89 -0.90
C SER A 399 0.80 13.48 -1.88
N MET A 400 1.01 14.72 -2.29
CA MET A 400 0.22 15.41 -3.32
C MET A 400 -1.31 15.38 -3.05
N PRO A 401 -1.83 15.89 -1.93
CA PRO A 401 -3.20 15.66 -1.48
C PRO A 401 -4.28 16.27 -2.41
N LEU A 402 -3.95 17.30 -3.16
CA LEU A 402 -4.86 17.97 -4.09
C LEU A 402 -4.67 17.56 -5.56
N VAL A 403 -3.65 16.77 -5.88
CA VAL A 403 -3.39 16.39 -7.26
C VAL A 403 -4.36 15.29 -7.67
N GLU A 404 -5.14 15.59 -8.69
CA GLU A 404 -6.04 14.68 -9.38
C GLU A 404 -5.33 14.11 -10.60
N LEU A 405 -5.22 12.78 -10.64
CA LEU A 405 -4.58 12.07 -11.74
C LEU A 405 -5.68 11.54 -12.67
N PRO A 406 -5.81 12.09 -13.88
CA PRO A 406 -6.75 11.55 -14.86
C PRO A 406 -6.45 10.07 -15.11
N SER A 407 -7.47 9.23 -15.02
CA SER A 407 -7.36 7.78 -15.19
C SER A 407 -8.62 7.24 -15.86
N HIS A 408 -8.64 5.92 -16.08
CA HIS A 408 -9.82 5.19 -16.51
C HIS A 408 -10.06 4.00 -15.58
N ALA A 409 -11.33 3.62 -15.47
CA ALA A 409 -11.74 2.44 -14.73
C ALA A 409 -12.68 1.57 -15.57
N VAL A 410 -12.62 0.26 -15.35
CA VAL A 410 -13.69 -0.64 -15.80
C VAL A 410 -14.73 -0.69 -14.71
N ARG A 411 -15.91 -0.13 -15.00
CA ARG A 411 -17.07 -0.21 -14.13
C ARG A 411 -17.81 -1.52 -14.37
N VAL A 412 -17.93 -2.32 -13.32
CA VAL A 412 -18.64 -3.61 -13.33
C VAL A 412 -19.96 -3.43 -12.61
N ARG A 413 -21.05 -3.48 -13.34
CA ARG A 413 -22.42 -3.42 -12.81
C ARG A 413 -23.10 -4.78 -12.90
N ILE A 414 -23.78 -5.16 -11.83
CA ILE A 414 -24.50 -6.43 -11.73
C ILE A 414 -25.97 -6.15 -12.00
N PRO A 415 -26.58 -6.70 -13.08
CA PRO A 415 -27.99 -6.51 -13.37
C PRO A 415 -28.87 -7.16 -12.30
N GLY A 416 -29.84 -6.41 -11.76
CA GLY A 416 -30.83 -6.92 -10.79
C GLY A 416 -30.39 -6.89 -9.33
N ALA A 417 -29.27 -6.29 -8.97
CA ALA A 417 -28.96 -5.93 -7.59
C ALA A 417 -29.98 -4.90 -7.10
N LEU A 418 -30.70 -5.21 -6.03
CA LEU A 418 -31.64 -4.28 -5.40
C LEU A 418 -30.86 -3.13 -4.77
N VAL A 419 -31.13 -1.92 -5.22
CA VAL A 419 -30.64 -0.70 -4.56
C VAL A 419 -31.30 -0.61 -3.19
N GLU A 420 -30.63 -1.06 -2.13
CA GLU A 420 -31.08 -0.79 -0.77
C GLU A 420 -30.87 0.69 -0.44
N GLY A 421 -31.99 1.43 -0.33
CA GLY A 421 -32.09 2.66 0.41
C GLY A 421 -31.77 3.97 -0.31
N GLY A 422 -32.60 4.37 -1.25
CA GLY A 422 -32.75 5.76 -1.68
C GLY A 422 -34.17 6.25 -1.39
N THR A 423 -34.34 7.11 -0.37
CA THR A 423 -35.61 7.80 -0.09
C THR A 423 -36.03 8.65 -1.31
N PRO A 424 -37.26 8.56 -1.83
CA PRO A 424 -37.70 9.43 -2.91
C PRO A 424 -38.11 10.78 -2.33
N GLY A 425 -37.29 11.80 -2.57
CA GLY A 425 -37.60 13.16 -2.18
C GLY A 425 -36.90 14.17 -3.08
N GLY A 426 -37.57 14.63 -4.13
CA GLY A 426 -37.08 15.74 -4.93
C GLY A 426 -37.69 15.81 -6.31
N THR A 427 -38.84 16.46 -6.40
CA THR A 427 -39.53 16.81 -7.65
C THR A 427 -38.68 17.69 -8.56
N ALA A 428 -38.32 17.21 -9.74
CA ALA A 428 -37.82 18.05 -10.83
C ALA A 428 -38.80 18.02 -12.01
N ARG A 429 -39.23 19.21 -12.40
CA ARG A 429 -40.17 19.50 -13.47
C ARG A 429 -39.60 19.17 -14.86
N SER A 430 -40.47 18.62 -15.66
CA SER A 430 -40.32 18.33 -17.08
C SER A 430 -40.02 19.56 -17.94
N ALA A 431 -39.08 19.44 -18.88
CA ALA A 431 -39.09 20.19 -20.12
C ALA A 431 -38.85 19.18 -21.26
N GLY A 432 -39.86 18.99 -22.09
CA GLY A 432 -39.83 18.08 -23.21
C GLY A 432 -39.10 18.68 -24.43
N VAL A 433 -38.43 17.83 -25.18
CA VAL A 433 -38.21 18.01 -26.63
C VAL A 433 -38.40 16.64 -27.31
N ALA A 434 -39.09 16.71 -28.43
CA ALA A 434 -39.62 15.61 -29.21
C ALA A 434 -38.58 14.90 -30.11
N GLY A 435 -38.71 13.59 -30.23
CA GLY A 435 -38.89 12.81 -31.45
C GLY A 435 -37.75 12.61 -32.43
N GLY A 436 -37.27 11.33 -32.53
CA GLY A 436 -36.69 10.75 -33.72
C GLY A 436 -36.53 9.23 -33.54
N PRO A 437 -37.00 8.37 -34.45
CA PRO A 437 -37.02 6.93 -34.27
C PRO A 437 -35.75 6.30 -34.82
N GLY A 438 -34.98 5.67 -33.94
CA GLY A 438 -33.87 4.80 -34.31
C GLY A 438 -33.83 3.61 -33.34
N GLY A 439 -34.57 2.55 -33.70
CA GLY A 439 -34.63 1.33 -32.88
C GLY A 439 -33.31 0.60 -32.84
N SER A 440 -32.68 0.59 -31.69
CA SER A 440 -31.76 -0.44 -31.24
C SER A 440 -32.56 -1.28 -30.24
N ALA A 441 -32.84 -2.54 -30.60
CA ALA A 441 -33.53 -3.48 -29.74
C ALA A 441 -32.71 -3.69 -28.47
N ALA A 442 -33.14 -3.09 -27.36
CA ALA A 442 -32.66 -3.45 -26.03
C ALA A 442 -33.06 -4.92 -25.79
N ARG A 443 -32.06 -5.79 -25.79
CA ARG A 443 -32.21 -7.17 -25.36
C ARG A 443 -32.60 -7.13 -23.89
N GLU A 444 -33.86 -7.45 -23.59
CA GLU A 444 -34.32 -7.66 -22.21
C GLU A 444 -33.48 -8.80 -21.61
N LEU A 445 -32.60 -8.43 -20.67
CA LEU A 445 -31.85 -9.40 -19.89
C LEU A 445 -32.81 -10.06 -18.87
N PRO A 446 -32.79 -11.38 -18.71
CA PRO A 446 -33.65 -12.09 -17.77
C PRO A 446 -33.33 -11.60 -16.35
N GLY A 447 -34.35 -11.15 -15.61
CA GLY A 447 -34.22 -10.69 -14.24
C GLY A 447 -33.59 -11.73 -13.32
N ALA A 448 -32.78 -11.23 -12.40
CA ALA A 448 -32.20 -11.86 -11.20
C ALA A 448 -31.88 -13.37 -11.30
N ARG A 449 -30.85 -13.73 -12.07
CA ARG A 449 -30.32 -15.10 -12.05
C ARG A 449 -29.55 -15.46 -10.77
N PHE A 450 -29.08 -14.45 -10.01
CA PHE A 450 -28.15 -14.66 -8.90
C PHE A 450 -28.46 -13.73 -7.69
N PRO A 451 -29.29 -14.15 -6.74
CA PRO A 451 -29.74 -13.31 -5.62
C PRO A 451 -28.64 -12.97 -4.58
N ARG A 452 -27.44 -13.53 -4.70
CA ARG A 452 -26.30 -13.27 -3.79
C ARG A 452 -25.22 -12.40 -4.41
N LEU A 453 -25.35 -12.01 -5.67
CA LEU A 453 -24.34 -11.25 -6.38
C LEU A 453 -24.61 -9.76 -6.20
N SER A 454 -23.73 -9.08 -5.48
CA SER A 454 -23.69 -7.61 -5.34
C SER A 454 -22.25 -7.14 -5.55
N ALA A 455 -22.05 -5.84 -5.85
CA ALA A 455 -20.71 -5.29 -6.03
C ALA A 455 -19.84 -5.48 -4.78
N ALA A 456 -20.42 -5.31 -3.59
CA ALA A 456 -19.72 -5.52 -2.32
C ALA A 456 -19.36 -7.01 -2.08
N ALA A 457 -20.26 -7.94 -2.43
CA ALA A 457 -19.98 -9.36 -2.31
C ALA A 457 -18.89 -9.80 -3.30
N LEU A 458 -18.94 -9.28 -4.54
CA LEU A 458 -17.92 -9.55 -5.56
C LEU A 458 -16.56 -9.03 -5.14
N GLU A 459 -16.47 -7.78 -4.65
CA GLU A 459 -15.24 -7.20 -4.11
C GLU A 459 -14.69 -8.04 -2.94
N ALA A 460 -15.55 -8.46 -2.02
CA ALA A 460 -15.15 -9.28 -0.88
C ALA A 460 -14.58 -10.65 -1.30
N GLU A 461 -15.14 -11.29 -2.34
CA GLU A 461 -14.59 -12.54 -2.87
C GLU A 461 -13.33 -12.30 -3.71
N MET A 462 -13.22 -11.20 -4.48
CA MET A 462 -11.98 -10.85 -5.20
C MET A 462 -10.79 -10.67 -4.25
N ARG A 463 -11.00 -10.17 -3.05
CA ARG A 463 -9.95 -10.12 -2.01
C ARG A 463 -9.51 -11.50 -1.51
N ARG A 464 -10.32 -12.54 -1.73
CA ARG A 464 -10.03 -13.94 -1.36
C ARG A 464 -9.52 -14.78 -2.52
N ALA A 465 -9.46 -14.22 -3.72
CA ALA A 465 -8.96 -14.91 -4.90
C ALA A 465 -7.51 -15.39 -4.70
N PRO A 466 -7.04 -16.37 -5.48
CA PRO A 466 -5.64 -16.82 -5.44
C PRO A 466 -4.63 -15.68 -5.55
N VAL A 467 -4.92 -14.67 -6.40
CA VAL A 467 -4.25 -13.37 -6.41
C VAL A 467 -5.30 -12.32 -6.00
N PRO A 468 -5.25 -11.80 -4.77
CA PRO A 468 -6.22 -10.83 -4.28
C PRO A 468 -6.24 -9.54 -5.10
N VAL A 469 -7.43 -9.03 -5.39
CA VAL A 469 -7.64 -7.76 -6.10
C VAL A 469 -8.30 -6.77 -5.15
N ILE A 470 -7.73 -5.57 -5.07
CA ILE A 470 -8.25 -4.46 -4.28
C ILE A 470 -8.86 -3.43 -5.23
N ALA A 471 -10.15 -3.21 -5.09
CA ALA A 471 -10.92 -2.31 -5.94
C ALA A 471 -11.83 -1.41 -5.11
N ARG A 472 -12.49 -0.46 -5.77
CA ARG A 472 -13.41 0.48 -5.12
C ARG A 472 -14.85 0.10 -5.43
N VAL A 473 -15.72 0.12 -4.42
CA VAL A 473 -17.17 -0.03 -4.59
C VAL A 473 -17.83 1.31 -4.34
N SER A 474 -18.63 1.77 -5.29
CA SER A 474 -19.49 2.94 -5.14
C SER A 474 -20.74 2.80 -6.00
N GLN A 475 -21.89 3.33 -5.52
CA GLN A 475 -23.18 3.30 -6.23
C GLN A 475 -23.56 1.88 -6.71
N ASP A 476 -23.28 0.87 -5.89
CA ASP A 476 -23.49 -0.55 -6.17
C ASP A 476 -22.79 -1.06 -7.46
N CYS A 477 -21.71 -0.40 -7.84
CA CYS A 477 -20.81 -0.83 -8.90
C CYS A 477 -19.41 -1.07 -8.36
N LEU A 478 -18.70 -2.04 -8.95
CA LEU A 478 -17.28 -2.24 -8.70
C LEU A 478 -16.50 -1.42 -9.74
N HIS A 479 -15.54 -0.64 -9.30
CA HIS A 479 -14.68 0.19 -10.14
C HIS A 479 -13.25 -0.35 -10.08
N LEU A 480 -12.76 -0.79 -11.21
CA LEU A 480 -11.42 -1.32 -11.42
C LEU A 480 -10.55 -0.24 -12.07
N ASP A 481 -9.98 0.67 -11.27
CA ASP A 481 -9.12 1.73 -11.77
C ASP A 481 -7.77 1.18 -12.22
N VAL A 482 -7.33 1.53 -13.43
CA VAL A 482 -6.16 0.92 -14.06
C VAL A 482 -4.87 1.73 -13.92
N LEU A 483 -4.87 2.88 -13.21
CA LEU A 483 -3.66 3.71 -13.11
C LEU A 483 -2.48 2.94 -12.53
N ALA A 484 -2.69 2.11 -11.51
CA ALA A 484 -1.66 1.34 -10.84
C ALA A 484 -1.47 -0.10 -11.41
N LEU A 485 -2.23 -0.46 -12.46
CA LEU A 485 -2.19 -1.79 -13.08
C LEU A 485 -1.08 -1.87 -14.15
N ASP A 486 -0.27 -2.90 -14.11
CA ASP A 486 0.62 -3.22 -15.22
C ASP A 486 -0.08 -4.10 -16.27
N GLU A 487 0.33 -3.96 -17.52
CA GLU A 487 -0.24 -4.71 -18.65
C GLU A 487 -0.22 -6.22 -18.44
N ALA A 488 0.87 -6.74 -17.86
CA ALA A 488 1.03 -8.16 -17.55
C ALA A 488 0.06 -8.67 -16.46
N GLU A 489 -0.58 -7.77 -15.71
CA GLU A 489 -1.51 -8.11 -14.62
C GLU A 489 -2.98 -8.22 -15.08
N ILE A 490 -3.29 -7.81 -16.32
CA ILE A 490 -4.66 -7.76 -16.86
C ILE A 490 -5.36 -9.12 -16.77
N GLU A 491 -4.68 -10.17 -17.24
CA GLU A 491 -5.24 -11.52 -17.25
C GLU A 491 -5.52 -12.05 -15.84
N GLU A 492 -4.63 -11.77 -14.89
CA GLU A 492 -4.79 -12.18 -13.50
C GLU A 492 -5.98 -11.47 -12.82
N VAL A 493 -6.24 -10.19 -13.17
CA VAL A 493 -7.43 -9.46 -12.68
C VAL A 493 -8.70 -10.13 -13.21
N ALA A 494 -8.74 -10.43 -14.51
CA ALA A 494 -9.90 -11.07 -15.14
C ALA A 494 -10.15 -12.48 -14.56
N GLU A 495 -9.10 -13.25 -14.29
CA GLU A 495 -9.17 -14.55 -13.63
C GLU A 495 -9.71 -14.45 -12.20
N SER A 496 -9.20 -13.50 -11.42
CA SER A 496 -9.64 -13.28 -10.03
C SER A 496 -11.11 -12.86 -9.97
N LEU A 497 -11.58 -12.03 -10.92
CA LEU A 497 -12.98 -11.63 -11.01
C LEU A 497 -13.87 -12.83 -11.40
N ALA A 498 -13.48 -13.61 -12.40
CA ALA A 498 -14.20 -14.80 -12.81
C ALA A 498 -14.28 -15.84 -11.68
N TRP A 499 -13.18 -16.06 -10.96
CA TRP A 499 -13.14 -16.94 -9.79
C TRP A 499 -14.13 -16.47 -8.70
N ALA A 500 -14.13 -15.18 -8.37
CA ALA A 500 -15.02 -14.60 -7.38
C ALA A 500 -16.50 -14.72 -7.78
N ALA A 501 -16.82 -14.44 -9.05
CA ALA A 501 -18.15 -14.57 -9.61
C ALA A 501 -18.64 -16.03 -9.60
N GLY A 502 -17.77 -16.98 -9.98
CA GLY A 502 -18.06 -18.41 -9.95
C GLY A 502 -18.46 -18.92 -8.57
N ARG A 503 -17.76 -18.48 -7.52
CA ARG A 503 -18.08 -18.84 -6.13
C ARG A 503 -19.45 -18.30 -5.67
N LEU A 504 -19.76 -17.05 -6.04
CA LEU A 504 -21.04 -16.43 -5.67
C LEU A 504 -22.25 -17.01 -6.42
N THR A 505 -22.03 -17.51 -7.64
CA THR A 505 -23.09 -18.06 -8.50
C THR A 505 -23.25 -19.58 -8.41
N GLY A 506 -22.32 -20.28 -7.73
CA GLY A 506 -22.31 -21.75 -7.66
C GLY A 506 -21.83 -22.43 -8.96
N HIS A 507 -21.33 -21.68 -9.95
CA HIS A 507 -20.81 -22.23 -11.20
C HIS A 507 -19.38 -22.79 -11.06
N GLY A 508 -18.64 -22.41 -10.01
CA GLY A 508 -17.28 -22.86 -9.76
C GLY A 508 -17.13 -24.35 -9.42
N GLU A 509 -18.17 -24.99 -8.87
CA GLU A 509 -18.14 -26.42 -8.53
C GLU A 509 -18.25 -27.34 -9.75
N ARG A 510 -18.82 -26.85 -10.87
CA ARG A 510 -18.99 -27.65 -12.11
C ARG A 510 -17.73 -27.68 -12.99
N ALA A 511 -16.89 -26.64 -12.95
CA ALA A 511 -15.65 -26.61 -13.73
C ALA A 511 -14.58 -27.53 -13.11
N ALA A 512 -14.46 -27.55 -11.78
CA ALA A 512 -13.49 -28.40 -11.08
C ALA A 512 -13.84 -29.91 -11.10
N SER A 513 -15.10 -30.26 -11.39
CA SER A 513 -15.50 -31.68 -11.60
C SER A 513 -15.22 -32.18 -13.03
N ALA A 514 -15.26 -31.30 -14.04
CA ALA A 514 -14.99 -31.65 -15.42
C ALA A 514 -13.51 -31.88 -15.76
N GLU A 515 -12.61 -31.19 -15.03
CA GLU A 515 -11.15 -31.42 -15.16
C GLU A 515 -10.65 -32.68 -14.41
N ARG A 516 -11.46 -33.27 -13.52
CA ARG A 516 -11.13 -34.51 -12.82
C ARG A 516 -11.63 -35.78 -13.58
N ASP A 517 -12.47 -35.61 -14.57
CA ASP A 517 -12.99 -36.69 -15.39
C ASP A 517 -12.38 -36.78 -16.82
N SER A 518 -11.39 -35.92 -17.10
CA SER A 518 -10.58 -35.97 -18.32
C SER A 518 -9.13 -36.35 -18.00
#